data_adacfae29e928b2adc261b7b943deafa
#
_entry.id   adacfae29e928b2adc261b7b943deafa
#
_cell.length_a   1.000
_cell.length_b   1.000
_cell.length_c   1.000
_cell.angle_alpha   90.00
_cell.angle_beta   90.00
_cell.angle_gamma   90.00
#
_symmetry.space_group_name_H-M   'P 1'
#
loop_
_entity.id
_entity.type
_entity.pdbx_description
1 polymer ?
#
loop_
_entity_poly.entity_id
_entity_poly.type
_entity_poly.pdbx_seq_one_letter_code
_entity_poly.pdbx_strand_id
1 'polypeptide(L)'
;MVPDLYDTFEIYGETTPIFDLNTDIAVWKHSRYTPAYLHAHRYFEIVCVVSGHARHRVSGEAVMELQPGDICILPDGVCHSLEVISDDGIVINVMLKKSTFQYTFFDILSSDNLSRFFQDALLEHKENNYLFFRTGNEEDDTIECCIKAMFLNYYKHRKYYDKMLKHLVSCLFVLLLRNYNKYYIPDKNSQK
;
A
#
# COMPACT_ATOMS: atom_id res chain seq x y z
N MET A 1 7.85 10.36 32.12
CA MET A 1 6.60 10.17 31.37
C MET A 1 6.86 10.82 30.03
N VAL A 2 7.14 10.06 28.97
CA VAL A 2 7.28 10.59 27.63
C VAL A 2 5.86 10.95 27.21
N PRO A 3 5.56 12.18 26.76
CA PRO A 3 4.24 12.51 26.23
C PRO A 3 3.91 11.53 25.11
N ASP A 4 2.69 11.01 25.06
CA ASP A 4 2.20 10.23 23.94
C ASP A 4 2.31 11.09 22.68
N LEU A 5 3.30 10.82 21.85
CA LEU A 5 3.59 11.47 20.58
C LEU A 5 2.46 11.21 19.52
N TYR A 6 1.37 10.59 19.93
CA TYR A 6 0.27 10.14 19.09
C TYR A 6 -0.86 11.17 18.93
N ASP A 7 -0.75 12.36 19.53
CA ASP A 7 -1.84 13.37 19.54
C ASP A 7 -1.81 14.34 18.36
N THR A 8 -0.85 14.28 17.46
CA THR A 8 -0.84 15.10 16.25
C THR A 8 -1.24 14.28 15.03
N PHE A 9 -2.51 14.35 14.69
CA PHE A 9 -3.05 13.75 13.48
C PHE A 9 -2.84 14.68 12.28
N GLU A 10 -2.09 14.23 11.28
CA GLU A 10 -1.87 14.95 10.03
C GLU A 10 -2.60 14.29 8.88
N ILE A 11 -3.28 15.09 8.05
CA ILE A 11 -3.94 14.63 6.81
C ILE A 11 -3.13 15.14 5.61
N TYR A 12 -2.57 14.23 4.84
CA TYR A 12 -1.87 14.54 3.59
C TYR A 12 -2.83 14.43 2.39
N GLY A 13 -2.91 15.52 1.60
CA GLY A 13 -3.75 15.56 0.40
C GLY A 13 -3.01 15.14 -0.88
N GLU A 14 -3.76 14.96 -1.97
CA GLU A 14 -3.19 14.67 -3.30
C GLU A 14 -2.31 15.81 -3.86
N THR A 15 -2.43 17.02 -3.30
CA THR A 15 -1.60 18.19 -3.63
C THR A 15 -0.32 18.27 -2.81
N THR A 16 -0.06 17.30 -1.94
CA THR A 16 1.16 17.23 -1.15
C THR A 16 2.37 17.09 -2.08
N PRO A 17 3.55 17.64 -1.75
CA PRO A 17 4.75 17.53 -2.60
C PRO A 17 5.24 16.11 -2.90
N ILE A 18 4.56 15.09 -2.36
CA ILE A 18 4.80 13.66 -2.64
C ILE A 18 4.59 13.34 -4.12
N PHE A 19 3.58 13.97 -4.76
CA PHE A 19 3.32 13.76 -6.18
C PHE A 19 4.03 14.81 -7.01
N ASP A 20 4.80 14.38 -8.01
CA ASP A 20 5.29 15.25 -9.07
C ASP A 20 4.08 15.81 -9.86
N LEU A 21 4.21 17.01 -10.40
CA LEU A 21 3.19 17.65 -11.24
C LEU A 21 2.77 16.80 -12.45
N ASN A 22 3.65 15.91 -12.90
CA ASN A 22 3.45 15.07 -14.09
C ASN A 22 3.13 13.61 -13.78
N THR A 23 3.01 13.21 -12.51
CA THR A 23 2.69 11.84 -12.15
C THR A 23 1.54 11.76 -11.15
N ASP A 24 0.73 10.72 -11.32
CA ASP A 24 -0.35 10.36 -10.40
C ASP A 24 0.06 9.23 -9.46
N ILE A 25 1.28 8.74 -9.61
CA ILE A 25 1.86 7.64 -8.82
C ILE A 25 3.22 8.09 -8.29
N ALA A 26 3.42 7.98 -6.99
CA ALA A 26 4.71 8.18 -6.35
C ALA A 26 5.16 6.87 -5.70
N VAL A 27 6.49 6.64 -5.69
CA VAL A 27 7.07 5.43 -5.11
C VAL A 27 8.21 5.84 -4.19
N TRP A 28 8.09 5.51 -2.92
CA TRP A 28 9.05 5.92 -1.90
C TRP A 28 9.57 4.71 -1.12
N LYS A 29 10.84 4.75 -0.79
CA LYS A 29 11.40 3.89 0.24
C LYS A 29 11.15 4.53 1.60
N HIS A 30 10.41 3.85 2.46
CA HIS A 30 10.16 4.32 3.83
C HIS A 30 11.47 4.44 4.62
N SER A 31 11.58 5.51 5.41
CA SER A 31 12.75 5.74 6.25
C SER A 31 12.76 4.77 7.44
N ARG A 32 13.93 4.23 7.76
CA ARG A 32 14.10 3.38 8.94
C ARG A 32 14.17 4.22 10.20
N TYR A 33 13.69 3.66 11.31
CA TYR A 33 13.76 4.27 12.63
C TYR A 33 13.13 5.67 12.75
N THR A 34 12.26 6.00 11.81
CA THR A 34 11.45 7.22 11.93
C THR A 34 10.31 6.95 12.90
N PRO A 35 10.03 7.86 13.84
CA PRO A 35 8.89 7.71 14.72
C PRO A 35 7.60 7.49 13.94
N ALA A 36 6.80 6.52 14.37
CA ALA A 36 5.53 6.18 13.75
C ALA A 36 4.45 7.17 14.18
N TYR A 37 4.25 8.24 13.42
CA TYR A 37 3.15 9.17 13.63
C TYR A 37 1.86 8.63 13.02
N LEU A 38 0.77 8.72 13.78
CA LEU A 38 -0.56 8.46 13.26
C LEU A 38 -0.93 9.57 12.27
N HIS A 39 -1.26 9.18 11.04
CA HIS A 39 -1.63 10.10 9.98
C HIS A 39 -2.65 9.46 9.05
N ALA A 40 -3.31 10.28 8.24
CA ALA A 40 -4.14 9.83 7.12
C ALA A 40 -3.77 10.62 5.87
N HIS A 41 -4.16 10.13 4.72
CA HIS A 41 -3.95 10.80 3.45
C HIS A 41 -5.18 10.64 2.54
N ARG A 42 -5.29 11.51 1.52
CA ARG A 42 -6.38 11.49 0.54
C ARG A 42 -5.96 10.84 -0.78
N TYR A 43 -5.17 9.79 -0.69
CA TYR A 43 -4.72 8.96 -1.81
C TYR A 43 -4.67 7.50 -1.35
N PHE A 44 -4.56 6.58 -2.28
CA PHE A 44 -4.31 5.18 -1.96
C PHE A 44 -2.84 4.95 -1.69
N GLU A 45 -2.54 4.14 -0.70
CA GLU A 45 -1.17 3.71 -0.40
C GLU A 45 -1.08 2.18 -0.40
N ILE A 46 -0.03 1.67 -1.05
CA ILE A 46 0.33 0.26 -1.03
C ILE A 46 1.67 0.16 -0.31
N VAL A 47 1.65 -0.40 0.89
CA VAL A 47 2.85 -0.68 1.70
C VAL A 47 3.36 -2.06 1.33
N CYS A 48 4.61 -2.17 0.87
CA CYS A 48 5.23 -3.42 0.44
C CYS A 48 6.51 -3.66 1.23
N VAL A 49 6.58 -4.74 2.00
CA VAL A 49 7.80 -5.12 2.72
C VAL A 49 8.66 -6.00 1.81
N VAL A 50 9.84 -5.49 1.42
CA VAL A 50 10.80 -6.19 0.57
C VAL A 50 11.80 -6.99 1.40
N SER A 51 12.29 -6.41 2.50
CA SER A 51 13.19 -7.08 3.44
C SER A 51 13.05 -6.52 4.85
N GLY A 52 13.55 -7.26 5.85
CA GLY A 52 13.53 -6.87 7.25
C GLY A 52 12.13 -6.89 7.86
N HIS A 53 11.92 -6.07 8.90
CA HIS A 53 10.69 -6.03 9.68
C HIS A 53 10.16 -4.61 9.85
N ALA A 54 8.84 -4.50 9.86
CA ALA A 54 8.15 -3.24 10.12
C ALA A 54 6.95 -3.47 11.04
N ARG A 55 6.52 -2.42 11.73
CA ARG A 55 5.28 -2.37 12.51
C ARG A 55 4.30 -1.45 11.81
N HIS A 56 3.10 -1.94 11.61
CA HIS A 56 2.03 -1.17 11.03
C HIS A 56 0.83 -1.16 11.96
N ARG A 57 0.27 -0.01 12.21
CA ARG A 57 -0.97 0.16 12.97
C ARG A 57 -1.99 0.88 12.08
N VAL A 58 -3.16 0.30 11.95
CA VAL A 58 -4.35 0.99 11.45
C VAL A 58 -5.18 1.42 12.66
N SER A 59 -5.77 2.63 12.64
CA SER A 59 -6.51 3.19 13.79
C SER A 59 -7.58 2.22 14.27
N GLY A 60 -7.64 2.02 15.59
CA GLY A 60 -8.57 1.08 16.22
C GLY A 60 -8.13 -0.39 16.20
N GLU A 61 -7.07 -0.74 15.47
CA GLU A 61 -6.57 -2.10 15.35
C GLU A 61 -5.31 -2.34 16.20
N ALA A 62 -5.01 -3.62 16.43
CA ALA A 62 -3.75 -4.03 17.03
C ALA A 62 -2.58 -3.75 16.08
N VAL A 63 -1.38 -3.56 16.65
CA VAL A 63 -0.16 -3.44 15.84
C VAL A 63 0.09 -4.74 15.08
N MET A 64 0.28 -4.62 13.77
CA MET A 64 0.69 -5.72 12.90
C MET A 64 2.21 -5.75 12.77
N GLU A 65 2.81 -6.89 13.01
CA GLU A 65 4.22 -7.14 12.65
C GLU A 65 4.27 -7.58 11.19
N LEU A 66 4.92 -6.77 10.36
CA LEU A 66 5.09 -7.02 8.93
C LEU A 66 6.44 -7.65 8.65
N GLN A 67 6.46 -8.60 7.73
CA GLN A 67 7.63 -9.36 7.27
C GLN A 67 7.78 -9.31 5.75
N PRO A 68 8.92 -9.75 5.18
CA PRO A 68 9.11 -9.76 3.73
C PRO A 68 7.97 -10.47 2.99
N GLY A 69 7.47 -9.84 1.92
CA GLY A 69 6.33 -10.30 1.15
C GLY A 69 4.97 -9.82 1.68
N ASP A 70 4.91 -9.14 2.82
CA ASP A 70 3.65 -8.55 3.28
C ASP A 70 3.32 -7.29 2.45
N ILE A 71 2.06 -7.21 2.04
CA ILE A 71 1.51 -6.07 1.29
C ILE A 71 0.24 -5.60 1.98
N CYS A 72 0.17 -4.32 2.30
CA CYS A 72 -1.02 -3.69 2.85
C CYS A 72 -1.52 -2.60 1.90
N ILE A 73 -2.80 -2.62 1.53
CA ILE A 73 -3.43 -1.61 0.68
C ILE A 73 -4.37 -0.78 1.55
N LEU A 74 -4.07 0.51 1.62
CA LEU A 74 -4.79 1.50 2.42
C LEU A 74 -5.58 2.42 1.50
N PRO A 75 -6.90 2.47 1.62
CA PRO A 75 -7.73 3.48 0.97
C PRO A 75 -7.46 4.90 1.49
N ASP A 76 -7.98 5.88 0.75
CA ASP A 76 -7.99 7.27 1.22
C ASP A 76 -8.75 7.43 2.54
N GLY A 77 -8.21 8.23 3.44
CA GLY A 77 -8.80 8.56 4.75
C GLY A 77 -8.52 7.56 5.87
N VAL A 78 -7.90 6.42 5.58
CA VAL A 78 -7.52 5.45 6.63
C VAL A 78 -6.38 5.99 7.46
N CYS A 79 -6.64 6.09 8.78
CA CYS A 79 -5.64 6.54 9.74
C CYS A 79 -4.70 5.39 10.12
N HIS A 80 -3.40 5.59 9.93
CA HIS A 80 -2.41 4.56 10.17
C HIS A 80 -1.05 5.13 10.58
N SER A 81 -0.16 4.24 11.02
CA SER A 81 1.25 4.55 11.24
C SER A 81 2.12 3.37 10.84
N LEU A 82 3.31 3.65 10.31
CA LEU A 82 4.27 2.66 9.85
C LEU A 82 5.66 2.95 10.43
N GLU A 83 6.32 1.94 10.96
CA GLU A 83 7.67 2.03 11.50
C GLU A 83 8.52 0.88 10.96
N VAL A 84 9.65 1.18 10.34
CA VAL A 84 10.64 0.18 9.91
C VAL A 84 11.69 0.04 10.98
N ILE A 85 11.74 -1.14 11.63
CA ILE A 85 12.44 -1.38 12.90
C ILE A 85 13.71 -2.24 12.77
N SER A 86 14.09 -2.65 11.57
CA SER A 86 15.28 -3.48 11.35
C SER A 86 16.30 -2.81 10.44
N ASP A 87 17.59 -3.11 10.63
CA ASP A 87 18.70 -2.52 9.87
C ASP A 87 18.67 -2.89 8.39
N ASP A 88 18.19 -4.07 8.05
CA ASP A 88 17.98 -4.58 6.70
C ASP A 88 16.60 -4.22 6.12
N GLY A 89 15.80 -3.45 6.88
CA GLY A 89 14.43 -3.10 6.53
C GLY A 89 14.35 -2.28 5.24
N ILE A 90 13.62 -2.81 4.26
CA ILE A 90 13.24 -2.14 3.03
C ILE A 90 11.74 -2.25 2.86
N VAL A 91 11.06 -1.14 3.07
CA VAL A 91 9.63 -1.00 2.81
C VAL A 91 9.45 0.01 1.69
N ILE A 92 8.68 -0.35 0.70
CA ILE A 92 8.34 0.49 -0.45
C ILE A 92 6.88 0.88 -0.35
N ASN A 93 6.63 2.19 -0.33
CA ASN A 93 5.30 2.76 -0.37
C ASN A 93 5.00 3.21 -1.80
N VAL A 94 3.92 2.69 -2.37
CA VAL A 94 3.39 3.11 -3.67
C VAL A 94 2.11 3.89 -3.43
N MET A 95 2.16 5.19 -3.70
CA MET A 95 1.05 6.12 -3.50
C MET A 95 0.38 6.43 -4.82
N LEU A 96 -0.94 6.35 -4.87
CA LEU A 96 -1.73 6.57 -6.08
C LEU A 96 -2.82 7.61 -5.81
N LYS A 97 -2.97 8.59 -6.70
CA LYS A 97 -4.16 9.45 -6.69
C LYS A 97 -5.43 8.60 -6.84
N LYS A 98 -6.48 8.99 -6.19
CA LYS A 98 -7.77 8.27 -6.20
C LYS A 98 -8.30 8.01 -7.61
N SER A 99 -8.23 9.01 -8.48
CA SER A 99 -8.65 8.89 -9.89
C SER A 99 -7.86 7.83 -10.65
N THR A 100 -6.54 7.78 -10.44
CA THR A 100 -5.66 6.80 -11.08
C THR A 100 -5.91 5.40 -10.56
N PHE A 101 -6.10 5.25 -9.23
CA PHE A 101 -6.49 3.98 -8.64
C PHE A 101 -7.79 3.47 -9.27
N GLN A 102 -8.84 4.30 -9.28
CA GLN A 102 -10.14 3.93 -9.85
C GLN A 102 -10.01 3.51 -11.32
N TYR A 103 -9.34 4.31 -12.14
CA TYR A 103 -9.14 4.00 -13.56
C TYR A 103 -8.40 2.67 -13.77
N THR A 104 -7.25 2.50 -13.08
CA THR A 104 -6.42 1.30 -13.19
C THR A 104 -7.15 0.05 -12.69
N PHE A 105 -7.92 0.20 -11.62
CA PHE A 105 -8.61 -0.90 -10.99
C PHE A 105 -9.87 -1.30 -11.75
N PHE A 106 -10.64 -0.33 -12.26
CA PHE A 106 -11.83 -0.62 -13.08
C PHE A 106 -11.52 -1.33 -14.38
N ASP A 107 -10.35 -1.07 -14.99
CA ASP A 107 -9.91 -1.76 -16.22
C ASP A 107 -9.62 -3.26 -15.96
N ILE A 108 -9.23 -3.61 -14.73
CA ILE A 108 -8.92 -4.98 -14.33
C ILE A 108 -10.17 -5.73 -13.85
N LEU A 109 -11.14 -5.01 -13.30
CA LEU A 109 -12.31 -5.61 -12.69
C LEU A 109 -13.28 -6.17 -13.74
N SER A 110 -13.25 -7.48 -13.90
CA SER A 110 -14.36 -8.23 -14.44
C SER A 110 -15.55 -8.20 -13.48
N SER A 111 -16.74 -8.58 -13.95
CA SER A 111 -17.99 -8.60 -13.18
C SER A 111 -18.08 -9.74 -12.15
N ASP A 112 -16.95 -10.29 -11.69
CA ASP A 112 -16.93 -11.38 -10.72
C ASP A 112 -17.11 -10.91 -9.25
N ASN A 113 -17.41 -11.83 -8.38
CA ASN A 113 -17.67 -11.54 -6.96
C ASN A 113 -16.42 -11.03 -6.22
N LEU A 114 -15.23 -11.44 -6.65
CA LEU A 114 -13.97 -11.02 -6.08
C LEU A 114 -13.69 -9.55 -6.36
N SER A 115 -13.95 -9.13 -7.59
CA SER A 115 -13.85 -7.74 -8.02
C SER A 115 -14.77 -6.83 -7.20
N ARG A 116 -16.01 -7.26 -6.92
CA ARG A 116 -16.94 -6.53 -6.05
C ARG A 116 -16.41 -6.43 -4.62
N PHE A 117 -15.90 -7.53 -4.06
CA PHE A 117 -15.32 -7.52 -2.72
C PHE A 117 -14.20 -6.45 -2.59
N PHE A 118 -13.31 -6.38 -3.58
CA PHE A 118 -12.26 -5.36 -3.60
C PHE A 118 -12.82 -3.94 -3.74
N GLN A 119 -13.85 -3.74 -4.57
CA GLN A 119 -14.54 -2.46 -4.69
C GLN A 119 -15.13 -2.04 -3.34
N ASP A 120 -15.89 -2.93 -2.70
CA ASP A 120 -16.54 -2.64 -1.44
C ASP A 120 -15.50 -2.37 -0.33
N ALA A 121 -14.43 -3.17 -0.27
CA ALA A 121 -13.38 -3.00 0.73
C ALA A 121 -12.58 -1.70 0.54
N LEU A 122 -12.33 -1.28 -0.69
CA LEU A 122 -11.43 -0.15 -0.97
C LEU A 122 -12.16 1.16 -1.31
N LEU A 123 -13.42 1.12 -1.75
CA LEU A 123 -14.14 2.30 -2.21
C LEU A 123 -15.31 2.70 -1.29
N GLU A 124 -15.88 1.76 -0.52
CA GLU A 124 -16.82 2.10 0.53
C GLU A 124 -16.04 2.64 1.73
N HIS A 125 -16.27 3.93 2.03
CA HIS A 125 -15.64 4.63 3.17
C HIS A 125 -16.11 4.07 4.51
N LYS A 126 -15.66 2.88 4.86
CA LYS A 126 -15.75 2.35 6.22
C LYS A 126 -14.46 2.71 6.94
N GLU A 127 -14.57 3.31 8.10
CA GLU A 127 -13.44 3.56 8.98
C GLU A 127 -12.64 2.25 9.16
N ASN A 128 -11.33 2.32 8.93
CA ASN A 128 -10.38 1.21 9.10
C ASN A 128 -10.42 0.07 8.05
N ASN A 129 -11.03 0.26 6.89
CA ASN A 129 -10.92 -0.71 5.81
C ASN A 129 -9.49 -0.71 5.23
N TYR A 130 -8.87 -1.86 5.16
CA TYR A 130 -7.62 -2.09 4.46
C TYR A 130 -7.57 -3.53 3.95
N LEU A 131 -6.72 -3.81 2.98
CA LEU A 131 -6.49 -5.17 2.50
C LEU A 131 -5.07 -5.60 2.86
N PHE A 132 -4.93 -6.79 3.42
CA PHE A 132 -3.65 -7.34 3.81
C PHE A 132 -3.38 -8.66 3.11
N PHE A 133 -2.22 -8.76 2.48
CA PHE A 133 -1.74 -9.94 1.76
C PHE A 133 -0.39 -10.37 2.29
N ARG A 134 -0.21 -11.67 2.46
CA ARG A 134 1.07 -12.28 2.84
C ARG A 134 1.59 -13.14 1.70
N THR A 135 2.49 -12.60 0.89
CA THR A 135 3.01 -13.27 -0.31
C THR A 135 4.37 -13.95 -0.10
N GLY A 136 4.99 -13.76 1.06
CA GLY A 136 6.35 -14.25 1.35
C GLY A 136 6.47 -15.75 1.44
N ASN A 137 7.67 -16.27 1.14
CA ASN A 137 8.09 -17.68 1.16
C ASN A 137 7.67 -18.54 -0.04
N GLU A 138 7.48 -17.95 -1.21
CA GLU A 138 7.21 -18.69 -2.42
C GLU A 138 8.41 -18.70 -3.37
N GLU A 139 8.48 -19.70 -4.24
CA GLU A 139 9.44 -19.75 -5.35
C GLU A 139 9.14 -18.68 -6.42
N ASP A 140 7.91 -18.12 -6.43
CA ASP A 140 7.48 -17.10 -7.39
C ASP A 140 7.80 -15.69 -6.85
N ASP A 141 8.85 -15.08 -7.36
CA ASP A 141 9.31 -13.73 -7.06
C ASP A 141 8.63 -12.63 -7.92
N THR A 142 7.59 -12.98 -8.69
CA THR A 142 6.97 -12.07 -9.68
C THR A 142 6.44 -10.78 -9.01
N ILE A 143 5.83 -10.89 -7.83
CA ILE A 143 5.34 -9.72 -7.08
C ILE A 143 6.50 -8.84 -6.62
N GLU A 144 7.55 -9.43 -6.07
CA GLU A 144 8.75 -8.68 -5.64
C GLU A 144 9.43 -7.99 -6.83
N CYS A 145 9.56 -8.70 -7.96
CA CYS A 145 10.09 -8.14 -9.20
C CYS A 145 9.24 -6.96 -9.70
N CYS A 146 7.92 -7.05 -9.60
CA CYS A 146 7.01 -5.97 -9.96
C CYS A 146 7.23 -4.72 -9.08
N ILE A 147 7.35 -4.90 -7.75
CA ILE A 147 7.62 -3.82 -6.80
C ILE A 147 8.99 -3.17 -7.08
N LYS A 148 10.03 -3.97 -7.28
CA LYS A 148 11.37 -3.50 -7.65
C LYS A 148 11.34 -2.71 -8.97
N ALA A 149 10.58 -3.19 -9.95
CA ALA A 149 10.43 -2.50 -11.24
C ALA A 149 9.74 -1.13 -11.07
N MET A 150 8.70 -1.03 -10.24
CA MET A 150 8.05 0.26 -9.93
C MET A 150 9.05 1.24 -9.31
N PHE A 151 9.78 0.81 -8.29
CA PHE A 151 10.80 1.63 -7.63
C PHE A 151 11.86 2.14 -8.62
N LEU A 152 12.43 1.25 -9.41
CA LEU A 152 13.47 1.60 -10.38
C LEU A 152 12.96 2.53 -11.49
N ASN A 153 11.74 2.34 -11.96
CA ASN A 153 11.15 3.22 -12.98
C ASN A 153 10.90 4.61 -12.42
N TYR A 154 10.37 4.73 -11.21
CA TYR A 154 10.12 6.01 -10.55
C TYR A 154 11.42 6.80 -10.38
N TYR A 155 12.47 6.20 -9.81
CA TYR A 155 13.73 6.92 -9.56
C TYR A 155 14.55 7.21 -10.82
N LYS A 156 14.44 6.39 -11.86
CA LYS A 156 15.20 6.63 -13.10
C LYS A 156 14.56 7.62 -14.05
N HIS A 157 13.30 7.96 -13.87
CA HIS A 157 12.53 8.92 -14.67
C HIS A 157 12.76 8.79 -16.20
N ARG A 158 12.84 7.54 -16.71
CA ARG A 158 13.05 7.30 -18.12
C ARG A 158 11.81 7.72 -18.92
N LYS A 159 11.96 7.93 -20.23
CA LYS A 159 10.85 8.24 -21.12
C LYS A 159 9.69 7.26 -20.89
N TYR A 160 8.47 7.77 -20.72
CA TYR A 160 7.25 7.00 -20.43
C TYR A 160 7.22 6.32 -19.05
N TYR A 161 7.99 6.77 -18.07
CA TYR A 161 8.01 6.18 -16.72
C TYR A 161 6.63 6.21 -16.05
N ASP A 162 5.84 7.27 -16.25
CA ASP A 162 4.47 7.43 -15.75
C ASP A 162 3.53 6.34 -16.27
N LYS A 163 3.60 6.06 -17.58
CA LYS A 163 2.83 4.98 -18.22
C LYS A 163 3.27 3.61 -17.71
N MET A 164 4.59 3.41 -17.61
CA MET A 164 5.13 2.16 -17.08
C MET A 164 4.67 1.92 -15.65
N LEU A 165 4.67 2.94 -14.78
CA LEU A 165 4.17 2.82 -13.41
C LEU A 165 2.70 2.41 -13.37
N LYS A 166 1.83 3.03 -14.19
CA LYS A 166 0.42 2.65 -14.27
C LYS A 166 0.23 1.18 -14.65
N HIS A 167 0.97 0.68 -15.64
CA HIS A 167 0.90 -0.73 -16.03
C HIS A 167 1.49 -1.67 -14.99
N LEU A 168 2.56 -1.29 -14.28
CA LEU A 168 3.11 -2.10 -13.19
C LEU A 168 2.16 -2.19 -12.00
N VAL A 169 1.46 -1.11 -11.66
CA VAL A 169 0.40 -1.14 -10.64
C VAL A 169 -0.74 -2.07 -11.08
N SER A 170 -1.18 -1.98 -12.35
CA SER A 170 -2.17 -2.91 -12.89
C SER A 170 -1.70 -4.36 -12.78
N CYS A 171 -0.45 -4.62 -13.13
CA CYS A 171 0.16 -5.95 -13.00
C CYS A 171 0.15 -6.45 -11.55
N LEU A 172 0.54 -5.60 -10.59
CA LEU A 172 0.49 -5.95 -9.16
C LEU A 172 -0.93 -6.33 -8.72
N PHE A 173 -1.94 -5.56 -9.09
CA PHE A 173 -3.34 -5.89 -8.76
C PHE A 173 -3.78 -7.22 -9.38
N VAL A 174 -3.45 -7.47 -10.65
CA VAL A 174 -3.75 -8.76 -11.30
C VAL A 174 -3.08 -9.92 -10.56
N LEU A 175 -1.83 -9.78 -10.14
CA LEU A 175 -1.11 -10.80 -9.37
C LEU A 175 -1.77 -11.07 -8.01
N LEU A 176 -2.18 -10.02 -7.29
CA LEU A 176 -2.87 -10.14 -6.01
C LEU A 176 -4.26 -10.78 -6.17
N LEU A 177 -5.03 -10.37 -7.19
CA LEU A 177 -6.34 -10.95 -7.49
C LEU A 177 -6.24 -12.43 -7.88
N ARG A 178 -5.32 -12.77 -8.78
CA ARG A 178 -5.09 -14.16 -9.19
C ARG A 178 -4.77 -15.09 -8.02
N ASN A 179 -4.05 -14.57 -7.04
CA ASN A 179 -3.60 -15.33 -5.88
C ASN A 179 -4.37 -14.98 -4.60
N TYR A 180 -5.55 -14.35 -4.71
CA TYR A 180 -6.32 -13.87 -3.57
C TYR A 180 -6.51 -14.93 -2.49
N ASN A 181 -7.05 -16.10 -2.84
CA ASN A 181 -7.34 -17.17 -1.88
C ASN A 181 -6.10 -17.68 -1.13
N LYS A 182 -4.91 -17.44 -1.67
CA LYS A 182 -3.65 -17.89 -1.12
C LYS A 182 -2.99 -16.83 -0.22
N TYR A 183 -3.09 -15.57 -0.60
CA TYR A 183 -2.34 -14.48 0.02
C TYR A 183 -3.17 -13.58 0.92
N TYR A 184 -4.49 -13.45 0.65
CA TYR A 184 -5.32 -12.54 1.42
C TYR A 184 -5.52 -13.03 2.86
N ILE A 185 -5.29 -12.13 3.80
CA ILE A 185 -5.56 -12.37 5.22
C ILE A 185 -6.72 -11.46 5.63
N PRO A 186 -7.91 -12.04 5.88
CA PRO A 186 -9.06 -11.25 6.29
C PRO A 186 -8.81 -10.60 7.65
N ASP A 187 -9.26 -9.37 7.79
CA ASP A 187 -9.28 -8.68 9.07
C ASP A 187 -10.16 -9.45 10.07
N LYS A 188 -9.75 -9.48 11.35
CA LYS A 188 -10.48 -10.15 12.43
C LYS A 188 -11.88 -9.58 12.64
N ASN A 189 -12.15 -8.36 12.20
CA ASN A 189 -13.45 -7.68 12.34
C ASN A 189 -14.43 -7.96 11.17
N SER A 190 -13.97 -8.51 10.06
CA SER A 190 -14.84 -8.85 8.91
C SER A 190 -15.62 -10.17 9.08
N GLN A 191 -15.51 -10.85 10.23
CA GLN A 191 -16.20 -12.12 10.53
C GLN A 191 -17.42 -11.96 11.44
N LYS A 192 -18.01 -10.76 11.54
CA LYS A 192 -19.24 -10.55 12.30
C LYS A 192 -20.42 -10.22 11.41
#